data_2609f333da499e54f7cfc4de8abaf598
#
_entry.id   2609f333da499e54f7cfc4de8abaf598
#
_cell.length_a   1.000
_cell.length_b   1.000
_cell.length_c   1.000
_cell.angle_alpha   90.00
_cell.angle_beta   90.00
_cell.angle_gamma   90.00
#
_symmetry.space_group_name_H-M   'P 1'
#
loop_
_entity.id
_entity.type
_entity.pdbx_description
1 polymer ?
#
loop_
_entity_poly.entity_id
_entity_poly.type
_entity_poly.pdbx_seq_one_letter_code
_entity_poly.pdbx_strand_id
1 'polypeptide(L)'
;MQSTTFKYDSSDAMGRLFDLEESGYFYTRLQNPTNDHVAAKIAALEGGSAAMLTSSGQAANFFAVFNLCECGDHLVASSTIYGGTFNLLAHSLHKMGIECSFVSPFCGEDELDAAFRPTTKCVIGETVANPALTVLDIERFAAAAHAHGVPLIVDNTFPTPVNCRPIEWGADIVTHSTTKYMDGHGAAVGGAIVDSGNFDWMAHAERFPGFTTPDDSYHGIVYAERFGQGGAFITKATAQLMRDFGSIQSPQNAFLLNLGLESLHVRMPRSEEHTSELQSPSLI
;
A
#
# COMPACT_ATOMS: atom_id res chain seq x y z
N MET A 1 12.82 -8.88 -16.52
CA MET A 1 13.93 -8.21 -17.26
C MET A 1 14.91 -7.63 -16.24
N GLN A 2 16.20 -7.98 -16.34
CA GLN A 2 17.24 -7.47 -15.46
C GLN A 2 18.07 -6.44 -16.23
N SER A 3 17.71 -5.18 -16.13
CA SER A 3 18.44 -4.05 -16.68
C SER A 3 18.37 -2.90 -15.71
N THR A 4 19.43 -2.10 -15.58
CA THR A 4 19.42 -0.89 -14.74
C THR A 4 18.80 0.28 -15.48
N THR A 5 19.08 0.37 -16.78
CA THR A 5 18.64 1.44 -17.68
C THR A 5 18.09 0.84 -18.96
N PHE A 6 17.30 1.61 -19.68
CA PHE A 6 16.72 1.23 -20.95
C PHE A 6 17.18 2.20 -22.06
N LYS A 7 17.21 1.72 -23.29
CA LYS A 7 17.59 2.53 -24.45
C LYS A 7 16.39 3.37 -24.89
N TYR A 8 16.66 4.59 -25.29
CA TYR A 8 15.71 5.53 -25.91
C TYR A 8 16.08 5.76 -27.35
N ASP A 9 15.10 6.16 -28.15
CA ASP A 9 15.34 6.50 -29.56
C ASP A 9 15.95 7.90 -29.75
N SER A 10 15.67 8.82 -28.81
CA SER A 10 16.20 10.19 -28.81
C SER A 10 16.21 10.82 -27.42
N SER A 11 16.94 11.92 -27.24
CA SER A 11 16.92 12.74 -26.03
C SER A 11 15.52 13.29 -25.74
N ASP A 12 14.78 13.67 -26.79
CA ASP A 12 13.44 14.22 -26.65
C ASP A 12 12.44 13.15 -26.15
N ALA A 13 12.57 11.90 -26.63
CA ALA A 13 11.78 10.78 -26.13
C ALA A 13 12.05 10.52 -24.63
N MET A 14 13.32 10.61 -24.21
CA MET A 14 13.67 10.50 -22.80
C MET A 14 13.08 11.66 -21.98
N GLY A 15 13.13 12.89 -22.49
CA GLY A 15 12.53 14.07 -21.85
C GLY A 15 11.05 13.86 -21.57
N ARG A 16 10.26 13.42 -22.54
CA ARG A 16 8.82 13.15 -22.37
C ARG A 16 8.52 12.07 -21.33
N LEU A 17 9.39 11.07 -21.16
CA LEU A 17 9.24 10.08 -20.08
C LEU A 17 9.49 10.71 -18.70
N PHE A 18 10.52 11.58 -18.60
CA PHE A 18 10.79 12.30 -17.35
C PHE A 18 9.70 13.30 -16.97
N ASP A 19 9.08 13.92 -17.98
CA ASP A 19 7.99 14.89 -17.79
C ASP A 19 6.62 14.20 -17.59
N LEU A 20 6.60 12.86 -17.52
CA LEU A 20 5.38 12.04 -17.42
C LEU A 20 4.38 12.31 -18.55
N GLU A 21 4.84 12.78 -19.69
CA GLU A 21 4.04 13.00 -20.89
C GLU A 21 3.77 11.69 -21.65
N GLU A 22 4.70 10.76 -21.56
CA GLU A 22 4.62 9.43 -22.16
C GLU A 22 4.89 8.34 -21.10
N SER A 23 4.33 7.15 -21.31
CA SER A 23 4.61 5.98 -20.53
C SER A 23 5.79 5.21 -21.11
N GLY A 24 6.71 4.72 -20.26
CA GLY A 24 7.85 3.93 -20.72
C GLY A 24 8.86 3.66 -19.64
N TYR A 25 9.93 2.95 -19.99
CA TYR A 25 10.96 2.54 -19.06
C TYR A 25 12.26 3.26 -19.37
N PHE A 26 12.87 3.89 -18.38
CA PHE A 26 14.18 4.53 -18.50
C PHE A 26 15.16 4.08 -17.42
N TYR A 27 14.70 3.86 -16.20
CA TYR A 27 15.56 3.44 -15.10
C TYR A 27 14.80 2.54 -14.11
N THR A 28 15.38 1.37 -13.81
CA THR A 28 14.71 0.30 -13.04
C THR A 28 14.32 0.73 -11.62
N ARG A 29 15.01 1.71 -11.00
CA ARG A 29 14.59 2.21 -9.68
C ARG A 29 13.18 2.79 -9.68
N LEU A 30 12.75 3.40 -10.78
CA LEU A 30 11.40 3.94 -10.89
C LEU A 30 10.43 2.91 -11.45
N GLN A 31 10.79 2.30 -12.58
CA GLN A 31 9.92 1.36 -13.29
C GLN A 31 10.74 0.26 -13.97
N ASN A 32 10.20 -0.96 -13.95
CA ASN A 32 10.77 -2.10 -14.64
C ASN A 32 9.64 -3.00 -15.17
N PRO A 33 9.70 -3.48 -16.42
CA PRO A 33 8.63 -4.27 -17.03
C PRO A 33 8.23 -5.51 -16.21
N THR A 34 9.20 -6.16 -15.52
CA THR A 34 8.90 -7.32 -14.68
C THR A 34 8.16 -6.92 -13.42
N ASN A 35 8.60 -5.84 -12.77
CA ASN A 35 7.96 -5.33 -11.55
C ASN A 35 6.54 -4.85 -11.86
N ASP A 36 6.36 -4.10 -12.95
CA ASP A 36 5.05 -3.53 -13.31
C ASP A 36 4.06 -4.63 -13.71
N HIS A 37 4.53 -5.68 -14.40
CA HIS A 37 3.69 -6.85 -14.72
C HIS A 37 3.18 -7.53 -13.43
N VAL A 38 4.05 -7.71 -12.44
CA VAL A 38 3.68 -8.36 -11.17
C VAL A 38 2.80 -7.43 -10.32
N ALA A 39 3.11 -6.13 -10.29
CA ALA A 39 2.27 -5.14 -9.62
C ALA A 39 0.85 -5.12 -10.21
N ALA A 40 0.72 -5.08 -11.55
CA ALA A 40 -0.57 -5.13 -12.22
C ALA A 40 -1.36 -6.42 -11.91
N LYS A 41 -0.67 -7.57 -11.79
CA LYS A 41 -1.28 -8.83 -11.37
C LYS A 41 -1.83 -8.73 -9.94
N ILE A 42 -1.08 -8.15 -9.01
CA ILE A 42 -1.53 -7.97 -7.62
C ILE A 42 -2.70 -6.99 -7.56
N ALA A 43 -2.65 -5.87 -8.30
CA ALA A 43 -3.77 -4.94 -8.42
C ALA A 43 -5.06 -5.67 -8.88
N ALA A 44 -4.95 -6.48 -9.94
CA ALA A 44 -6.08 -7.24 -10.45
C ALA A 44 -6.63 -8.27 -9.44
N LEU A 45 -5.76 -8.91 -8.65
CA LEU A 45 -6.18 -9.86 -7.61
C LEU A 45 -6.93 -9.16 -6.47
N GLU A 46 -6.49 -7.97 -6.05
CA GLU A 46 -7.15 -7.17 -5.00
C GLU A 46 -8.40 -6.41 -5.51
N GLY A 47 -8.57 -6.28 -6.84
CA GLY A 47 -9.62 -5.46 -7.43
C GLY A 47 -9.27 -3.95 -7.44
N GLY A 48 -7.98 -3.60 -7.34
CA GLY A 48 -7.48 -2.24 -7.37
C GLY A 48 -7.24 -1.70 -8.78
N SER A 49 -7.07 -0.39 -8.88
CA SER A 49 -6.83 0.34 -10.14
C SER A 49 -5.35 0.36 -10.53
N ALA A 50 -4.46 0.43 -9.55
CA ALA A 50 -3.01 0.51 -9.75
C ALA A 50 -2.26 -0.13 -8.57
N ALA A 51 -1.01 -0.53 -8.81
CA ALA A 51 -0.14 -1.02 -7.77
C ALA A 51 1.34 -0.73 -8.05
N MET A 52 2.17 -0.82 -7.00
CA MET A 52 3.63 -0.79 -7.10
C MET A 52 4.25 -1.84 -6.19
N LEU A 53 5.43 -2.35 -6.56
CA LEU A 53 6.23 -3.22 -5.72
C LEU A 53 7.26 -2.42 -4.92
N THR A 54 7.54 -2.90 -3.71
CA THR A 54 8.56 -2.34 -2.82
C THR A 54 9.51 -3.44 -2.33
N SER A 55 10.65 -3.05 -1.76
CA SER A 55 11.67 -3.99 -1.28
C SER A 55 11.23 -4.84 -0.08
N SER A 56 10.17 -4.45 0.61
CA SER A 56 9.60 -5.16 1.77
C SER A 56 8.19 -4.67 2.09
N GLY A 57 7.43 -5.45 2.85
CA GLY A 57 6.12 -5.00 3.38
C GLY A 57 6.25 -3.77 4.26
N GLN A 58 7.35 -3.65 5.01
CA GLN A 58 7.60 -2.47 5.83
C GLN A 58 7.84 -1.20 5.00
N ALA A 59 8.51 -1.33 3.84
CA ALA A 59 8.64 -0.23 2.88
C ALA A 59 7.28 0.13 2.25
N ALA A 60 6.41 -0.88 2.01
CA ALA A 60 5.04 -0.63 1.54
C ALA A 60 4.24 0.18 2.56
N ASN A 61 4.24 -0.20 3.83
CA ASN A 61 3.54 0.53 4.90
C ASN A 61 4.13 1.94 5.09
N PHE A 62 5.45 2.08 5.05
CA PHE A 62 6.10 3.39 5.13
C PHE A 62 5.68 4.30 3.96
N PHE A 63 5.77 3.81 2.72
CA PHE A 63 5.40 4.60 1.54
C PHE A 63 3.91 4.93 1.52
N ALA A 64 3.04 3.99 1.90
CA ALA A 64 1.60 4.24 1.93
C ALA A 64 1.24 5.39 2.88
N VAL A 65 1.83 5.44 4.08
CA VAL A 65 1.61 6.52 5.04
C VAL A 65 2.34 7.80 4.64
N PHE A 66 3.62 7.71 4.26
CA PHE A 66 4.44 8.89 3.96
C PHE A 66 4.04 9.60 2.66
N ASN A 67 3.31 8.91 1.76
CA ASN A 67 2.72 9.52 0.57
C ASN A 67 1.56 10.48 0.90
N LEU A 68 0.96 10.32 2.09
CA LEU A 68 -0.20 11.08 2.58
C LEU A 68 0.18 12.11 3.65
N CYS A 69 1.14 11.77 4.51
CA CYS A 69 1.50 12.53 5.70
C CYS A 69 2.79 13.31 5.51
N GLU A 70 2.82 14.52 6.04
CA GLU A 70 3.98 15.39 6.14
C GLU A 70 4.29 15.71 7.61
N CYS A 71 5.37 16.46 7.86
CA CYS A 71 5.69 16.93 9.21
C CYS A 71 4.55 17.79 9.78
N GLY A 72 4.06 17.45 10.97
CA GLY A 72 2.90 18.08 11.61
C GLY A 72 1.58 17.32 11.42
N ASP A 73 1.55 16.33 10.55
CA ASP A 73 0.37 15.51 10.31
C ASP A 73 0.19 14.40 11.34
N HIS A 74 -0.99 13.82 11.31
CA HIS A 74 -1.44 12.77 12.23
C HIS A 74 -2.08 11.62 11.45
N LEU A 75 -2.03 10.42 12.02
CA LEU A 75 -2.80 9.25 11.56
C LEU A 75 -3.43 8.52 12.73
N VAL A 76 -4.48 7.76 12.43
CA VAL A 76 -5.11 6.83 13.39
C VAL A 76 -4.72 5.41 13.01
N ALA A 77 -4.35 4.59 13.98
CA ALA A 77 -3.97 3.20 13.74
C ALA A 77 -4.72 2.24 14.68
N SER A 78 -5.07 1.06 14.17
CA SER A 78 -5.46 -0.04 15.07
C SER A 78 -4.30 -0.39 15.98
N SER A 79 -4.56 -0.60 17.28
CA SER A 79 -3.54 -0.98 18.25
C SER A 79 -3.06 -2.42 18.10
N THR A 80 -3.84 -3.27 17.42
CA THR A 80 -3.48 -4.65 17.10
C THR A 80 -2.97 -4.74 15.66
N ILE A 81 -1.69 -4.45 15.46
CA ILE A 81 -0.98 -4.53 14.18
C ILE A 81 0.38 -5.18 14.41
N TYR A 82 1.03 -5.58 13.31
CA TYR A 82 2.38 -6.13 13.35
C TYR A 82 3.34 -5.21 14.12
N GLY A 83 4.14 -5.79 15.02
CA GLY A 83 5.05 -5.03 15.90
C GLY A 83 6.04 -4.12 15.16
N GLY A 84 6.49 -4.52 13.96
CA GLY A 84 7.33 -3.67 13.11
C GLY A 84 6.58 -2.43 12.62
N THR A 85 5.31 -2.58 12.24
CA THR A 85 4.44 -1.46 11.83
C THR A 85 4.12 -0.56 13.04
N PHE A 86 3.84 -1.15 14.20
CA PHE A 86 3.67 -0.37 15.43
C PHE A 86 4.90 0.52 15.70
N ASN A 87 6.10 -0.06 15.66
CA ASN A 87 7.34 0.70 15.85
C ASN A 87 7.57 1.76 14.76
N LEU A 88 7.22 1.48 13.51
CA LEU A 88 7.27 2.46 12.43
C LEU A 88 6.41 3.68 12.79
N LEU A 89 5.14 3.44 13.14
CA LEU A 89 4.18 4.51 13.41
C LEU A 89 4.49 5.26 14.72
N ALA A 90 4.77 4.53 15.81
CA ALA A 90 4.96 5.12 17.13
C ALA A 90 6.31 5.84 17.30
N HIS A 91 7.35 5.39 16.60
CA HIS A 91 8.71 5.86 16.86
C HIS A 91 9.42 6.43 15.64
N SER A 92 9.38 5.74 14.50
CA SER A 92 10.15 6.18 13.32
C SER A 92 9.49 7.39 12.66
N LEU A 93 8.20 7.36 12.42
CA LEU A 93 7.45 8.49 11.85
C LEU A 93 7.37 9.67 12.82
N HIS A 94 7.32 9.41 14.13
CA HIS A 94 7.39 10.49 15.13
C HIS A 94 8.67 11.34 15.01
N LYS A 95 9.83 10.72 14.66
CA LYS A 95 11.07 11.46 14.38
C LYS A 95 10.97 12.35 13.13
N MET A 96 10.03 12.06 12.25
CA MET A 96 9.73 12.84 11.04
C MET A 96 8.62 13.88 11.29
N GLY A 97 8.17 14.01 12.56
CA GLY A 97 7.12 14.96 12.95
C GLY A 97 5.70 14.48 12.62
N ILE A 98 5.50 13.20 12.33
CA ILE A 98 4.18 12.59 12.08
C ILE A 98 3.73 11.87 13.36
N GLU A 99 2.54 12.20 13.86
CA GLU A 99 1.98 11.62 15.06
C GLU A 99 0.96 10.53 14.77
N CYS A 100 0.84 9.55 15.68
CA CYS A 100 -0.10 8.44 15.57
C CYS A 100 -0.92 8.27 16.84
N SER A 101 -2.25 8.18 16.71
CA SER A 101 -3.16 7.72 17.78
C SER A 101 -3.54 6.27 17.55
N PHE A 102 -3.33 5.43 18.56
CA PHE A 102 -3.70 4.02 18.50
C PHE A 102 -5.06 3.81 19.17
N VAL A 103 -5.96 3.10 18.49
CA VAL A 103 -7.29 2.74 18.99
C VAL A 103 -7.46 1.23 19.03
N SER A 104 -8.24 0.73 19.99
CA SER A 104 -8.60 -0.68 20.00
C SER A 104 -9.43 -1.03 18.76
N PRO A 105 -9.19 -2.16 18.07
CA PRO A 105 -10.08 -2.60 16.99
C PRO A 105 -11.51 -2.91 17.47
N PHE A 106 -11.70 -3.02 18.78
CA PHE A 106 -13.00 -3.22 19.44
C PHE A 106 -13.56 -1.96 20.09
N CYS A 107 -12.93 -0.78 19.91
CA CYS A 107 -13.42 0.47 20.48
C CYS A 107 -14.84 0.81 19.98
N GLY A 108 -15.59 1.58 20.74
CA GLY A 108 -16.86 2.14 20.29
C GLY A 108 -16.69 3.18 19.20
N GLU A 109 -17.79 3.54 18.54
CA GLU A 109 -17.77 4.59 17.49
C GLU A 109 -17.28 5.93 18.04
N ASP A 110 -17.77 6.34 19.22
CA ASP A 110 -17.37 7.60 19.86
C ASP A 110 -15.86 7.65 20.17
N GLU A 111 -15.26 6.52 20.57
CA GLU A 111 -13.82 6.42 20.84
C GLU A 111 -13.01 6.48 19.55
N LEU A 112 -13.49 5.81 18.51
CA LEU A 112 -12.85 5.86 17.18
C LEU A 112 -12.93 7.28 16.61
N ASP A 113 -14.08 7.92 16.68
CA ASP A 113 -14.30 9.29 16.20
C ASP A 113 -13.42 10.30 16.95
N ALA A 114 -13.33 10.18 18.28
CA ALA A 114 -12.51 11.04 19.12
C ALA A 114 -10.98 10.92 18.85
N ALA A 115 -10.54 9.87 18.17
CA ALA A 115 -9.13 9.72 17.82
C ALA A 115 -8.71 10.60 16.63
N PHE A 116 -9.66 11.11 15.84
CA PHE A 116 -9.37 11.96 14.70
C PHE A 116 -9.04 13.39 15.13
N ARG A 117 -8.11 14.01 14.42
CA ARG A 117 -7.68 15.41 14.59
C ARG A 117 -7.83 16.15 13.25
N PRO A 118 -7.86 17.48 13.27
CA PRO A 118 -7.86 18.26 12.01
C PRO A 118 -6.68 17.90 11.08
N THR A 119 -5.55 17.48 11.65
CA THR A 119 -4.34 17.07 10.91
C THR A 119 -4.30 15.57 10.55
N THR A 120 -5.35 14.80 10.84
CA THR A 120 -5.38 13.38 10.47
C THR A 120 -5.44 13.24 8.95
N LYS A 121 -4.56 12.39 8.39
CA LYS A 121 -4.44 12.15 6.94
C LYS A 121 -4.85 10.75 6.52
N CYS A 122 -4.77 9.78 7.39
CA CYS A 122 -5.20 8.41 7.07
C CYS A 122 -5.52 7.61 8.34
N VAL A 123 -6.18 6.48 8.10
CA VAL A 123 -6.35 5.41 9.08
C VAL A 123 -5.57 4.20 8.58
N ILE A 124 -4.93 3.43 9.47
CA ILE A 124 -4.25 2.20 9.11
C ILE A 124 -4.64 1.05 10.04
N GLY A 125 -4.88 -0.12 9.46
CA GLY A 125 -5.13 -1.37 10.18
C GLY A 125 -4.56 -2.58 9.46
N GLU A 126 -4.70 -3.75 10.08
CA GLU A 126 -4.27 -5.02 9.53
C GLU A 126 -5.47 -5.96 9.51
N THR A 127 -5.77 -6.60 8.37
CA THR A 127 -6.96 -7.45 8.21
C THR A 127 -7.04 -8.54 9.27
N VAL A 128 -5.91 -9.24 9.48
CA VAL A 128 -5.72 -10.22 10.56
C VAL A 128 -4.42 -9.89 11.27
N ALA A 129 -4.53 -9.40 12.48
CA ALA A 129 -3.40 -8.86 13.25
C ALA A 129 -2.37 -9.92 13.64
N ASN A 130 -1.09 -9.59 13.50
CA ASN A 130 0.02 -10.41 13.97
C ASN A 130 0.63 -9.81 15.25
N PRO A 131 0.67 -10.51 16.41
CA PRO A 131 0.30 -11.92 16.61
C PRO A 131 -1.10 -12.14 17.19
N ALA A 132 -1.88 -11.08 17.38
CA ALA A 132 -3.13 -11.17 18.15
C ALA A 132 -4.26 -11.95 17.47
N LEU A 133 -4.15 -12.21 16.14
CA LEU A 133 -5.16 -12.85 15.29
C LEU A 133 -6.53 -12.14 15.33
N THR A 134 -6.53 -10.88 15.74
CA THR A 134 -7.73 -10.04 15.72
C THR A 134 -8.09 -9.70 14.28
N VAL A 135 -9.33 -9.89 13.92
CA VAL A 135 -9.88 -9.48 12.62
C VAL A 135 -10.39 -8.04 12.72
N LEU A 136 -9.94 -7.20 11.80
CA LEU A 136 -10.38 -5.80 11.70
C LEU A 136 -11.79 -5.74 11.09
N ASP A 137 -12.68 -4.98 11.71
CA ASP A 137 -13.92 -4.55 11.07
C ASP A 137 -13.62 -3.43 10.05
N ILE A 138 -13.29 -3.85 8.80
CA ILE A 138 -12.85 -2.94 7.75
C ILE A 138 -13.94 -1.93 7.39
N GLU A 139 -15.21 -2.36 7.29
CA GLU A 139 -16.33 -1.47 6.94
C GLU A 139 -16.49 -0.35 7.97
N ARG A 140 -16.41 -0.67 9.25
CA ARG A 140 -16.51 0.32 10.33
C ARG A 140 -15.35 1.32 10.31
N PHE A 141 -14.12 0.84 10.14
CA PHE A 141 -12.94 1.71 10.05
C PHE A 141 -12.96 2.56 8.77
N ALA A 142 -13.43 2.02 7.66
CA ALA A 142 -13.60 2.75 6.41
C ALA A 142 -14.67 3.84 6.55
N ALA A 143 -15.83 3.52 7.13
CA ALA A 143 -16.89 4.48 7.35
C ALA A 143 -16.43 5.66 8.24
N ALA A 144 -15.69 5.38 9.32
CA ALA A 144 -15.12 6.42 10.17
C ALA A 144 -14.07 7.26 9.42
N ALA A 145 -13.15 6.63 8.68
CA ALA A 145 -12.15 7.33 7.89
C ALA A 145 -12.80 8.27 6.86
N HIS A 146 -13.75 7.77 6.09
CA HIS A 146 -14.45 8.54 5.05
C HIS A 146 -15.32 9.67 5.63
N ALA A 147 -15.95 9.48 6.81
CA ALA A 147 -16.67 10.53 7.49
C ALA A 147 -15.76 11.73 7.84
N HIS A 148 -14.47 11.45 8.11
CA HIS A 148 -13.45 12.48 8.34
C HIS A 148 -12.69 12.90 7.07
N GLY A 149 -13.08 12.40 5.89
CA GLY A 149 -12.47 12.75 4.60
C GLY A 149 -11.01 12.28 4.46
N VAL A 150 -10.69 11.11 5.02
CA VAL A 150 -9.35 10.49 4.92
C VAL A 150 -9.45 9.05 4.44
N PRO A 151 -8.43 8.52 3.72
CA PRO A 151 -8.42 7.13 3.26
C PRO A 151 -8.10 6.14 4.39
N LEU A 152 -8.60 4.91 4.22
CA LEU A 152 -8.23 3.74 5.01
C LEU A 152 -7.15 2.92 4.29
N ILE A 153 -6.04 2.68 4.97
CA ILE A 153 -4.96 1.76 4.56
C ILE A 153 -5.14 0.43 5.31
N VAL A 154 -5.13 -0.69 4.59
CA VAL A 154 -5.24 -2.02 5.21
C VAL A 154 -4.07 -2.90 4.78
N ASP A 155 -3.30 -3.40 5.75
CA ASP A 155 -2.30 -4.44 5.52
C ASP A 155 -3.01 -5.81 5.42
N ASN A 156 -3.04 -6.38 4.20
CA ASN A 156 -3.73 -7.63 3.89
C ASN A 156 -2.75 -8.81 3.69
N THR A 157 -1.62 -8.77 4.38
CA THR A 157 -0.53 -9.73 4.20
C THR A 157 -0.95 -11.18 4.44
N PHE A 158 -1.68 -11.47 5.52
CA PHE A 158 -2.03 -12.85 5.87
C PHE A 158 -3.17 -13.41 5.06
N PRO A 159 -4.34 -12.75 4.94
CA PRO A 159 -5.43 -13.28 4.15
C PRO A 159 -5.11 -13.40 2.67
N THR A 160 -4.29 -12.51 2.14
CA THR A 160 -4.06 -12.33 0.70
C THR A 160 -5.37 -12.00 -0.04
N PRO A 161 -5.34 -11.59 -1.30
CA PRO A 161 -6.57 -11.34 -2.06
C PRO A 161 -7.45 -12.59 -2.27
N VAL A 162 -6.94 -13.79 -1.93
CA VAL A 162 -7.72 -15.03 -2.05
C VAL A 162 -8.77 -15.14 -0.95
N ASN A 163 -8.40 -14.82 0.29
CA ASN A 163 -9.32 -14.97 1.44
C ASN A 163 -10.03 -13.67 1.80
N CYS A 164 -9.44 -12.51 1.48
CA CYS A 164 -10.06 -11.21 1.72
C CYS A 164 -9.56 -10.19 0.71
N ARG A 165 -10.46 -9.36 0.20
CA ARG A 165 -10.15 -8.17 -0.60
C ARG A 165 -10.65 -6.94 0.16
N PRO A 166 -9.80 -6.26 0.91
CA PRO A 166 -10.20 -5.10 1.72
C PRO A 166 -10.88 -3.99 0.95
N ILE A 167 -10.59 -3.85 -0.34
CA ILE A 167 -11.22 -2.87 -1.23
C ILE A 167 -12.74 -3.09 -1.33
N GLU A 168 -13.20 -4.34 -1.34
CA GLU A 168 -14.63 -4.68 -1.37
C GLU A 168 -15.37 -4.27 -0.08
N TRP A 169 -14.61 -3.99 1.00
CA TRP A 169 -15.09 -3.58 2.31
C TRP A 169 -14.79 -2.10 2.63
N GLY A 170 -14.36 -1.34 1.65
CA GLY A 170 -14.16 0.10 1.77
C GLY A 170 -12.73 0.57 2.02
N ALA A 171 -11.73 -0.32 2.00
CA ALA A 171 -10.34 0.12 2.04
C ALA A 171 -9.96 0.88 0.76
N ASP A 172 -9.20 1.96 0.91
CA ASP A 172 -8.74 2.77 -0.23
C ASP A 172 -7.37 2.31 -0.71
N ILE A 173 -6.49 1.98 0.22
CA ILE A 173 -5.13 1.51 -0.05
C ILE A 173 -4.91 0.18 0.64
N VAL A 174 -4.36 -0.79 -0.08
CA VAL A 174 -4.00 -2.09 0.48
C VAL A 174 -2.49 -2.27 0.42
N THR A 175 -1.89 -2.72 1.51
CA THR A 175 -0.46 -3.05 1.56
C THR A 175 -0.26 -4.53 1.80
N HIS A 176 0.88 -5.04 1.34
CA HIS A 176 1.28 -6.42 1.53
C HIS A 176 2.76 -6.56 1.84
N SER A 177 3.10 -7.42 2.77
CA SER A 177 4.39 -8.09 2.76
C SER A 177 4.31 -9.29 1.81
N THR A 178 4.74 -9.11 0.56
CA THR A 178 4.73 -10.18 -0.44
C THR A 178 5.69 -11.33 -0.07
N THR A 179 6.58 -11.08 0.89
CA THR A 179 7.49 -12.05 1.53
C THR A 179 6.77 -13.29 2.07
N LYS A 180 5.48 -13.18 2.42
CA LYS A 180 4.71 -14.20 3.13
C LYS A 180 4.01 -15.14 2.15
N TYR A 181 2.70 -15.26 2.22
CA TYR A 181 1.94 -16.20 1.41
C TYR A 181 1.97 -15.93 -0.10
N MET A 182 2.13 -14.66 -0.52
CA MET A 182 2.23 -14.36 -1.96
C MET A 182 3.46 -15.00 -2.60
N ASP A 183 4.64 -14.86 -2.01
CA ASP A 183 5.83 -15.61 -2.44
C ASP A 183 5.66 -17.11 -2.15
N GLY A 184 5.29 -17.45 -0.93
CA GLY A 184 4.95 -18.79 -0.48
C GLY A 184 6.10 -19.79 -0.42
N HIS A 185 7.30 -19.41 -0.80
CA HIS A 185 8.49 -20.27 -0.88
C HIS A 185 9.60 -19.84 0.08
N GLY A 186 9.44 -18.70 0.76
CA GLY A 186 10.49 -18.13 1.59
C GLY A 186 11.73 -17.71 0.80
N ALA A 187 11.57 -17.41 -0.48
CA ALA A 187 12.65 -17.15 -1.42
C ALA A 187 12.93 -15.67 -1.66
N ALA A 188 11.91 -14.80 -1.54
CA ALA A 188 12.02 -13.40 -1.87
C ALA A 188 11.37 -12.50 -0.81
N VAL A 189 12.13 -11.52 -0.31
CA VAL A 189 11.58 -10.42 0.47
C VAL A 189 11.01 -9.39 -0.49
N GLY A 190 9.81 -8.89 -0.17
CA GLY A 190 9.17 -7.85 -0.96
C GLY A 190 7.92 -7.29 -0.31
N GLY A 191 7.37 -6.26 -0.91
CA GLY A 191 6.11 -5.65 -0.55
C GLY A 191 5.35 -5.18 -1.78
N ALA A 192 4.08 -4.86 -1.59
CA ALA A 192 3.25 -4.23 -2.60
C ALA A 192 2.32 -3.20 -1.97
N ILE A 193 1.98 -2.19 -2.74
CA ILE A 193 0.93 -1.22 -2.43
C ILE A 193 -0.07 -1.27 -3.58
N VAL A 194 -1.34 -1.36 -3.25
CA VAL A 194 -2.46 -1.35 -4.21
C VAL A 194 -3.35 -0.15 -3.90
N ASP A 195 -3.66 0.63 -4.90
CA ASP A 195 -4.63 1.71 -4.85
C ASP A 195 -5.98 1.20 -5.36
N SER A 196 -7.04 1.38 -4.61
CA SER A 196 -8.40 1.05 -5.06
C SER A 196 -8.83 1.92 -6.24
N GLY A 197 -8.40 3.17 -6.27
CA GLY A 197 -8.89 4.21 -7.18
C GLY A 197 -10.23 4.82 -6.75
N ASN A 198 -10.71 4.53 -5.55
CA ASN A 198 -12.03 4.98 -5.09
C ASN A 198 -11.99 6.30 -4.29
N PHE A 199 -10.83 6.66 -3.70
CA PHE A 199 -10.73 7.87 -2.89
C PHE A 199 -10.65 9.13 -3.77
N ASP A 200 -11.57 10.06 -3.56
CA ASP A 200 -11.64 11.32 -4.33
C ASP A 200 -10.71 12.39 -3.72
N TRP A 201 -9.47 12.44 -4.23
CA TRP A 201 -8.48 13.44 -3.80
C TRP A 201 -8.94 14.87 -4.02
N MET A 202 -9.67 15.13 -5.11
CA MET A 202 -10.14 16.47 -5.44
C MET A 202 -11.28 16.94 -4.53
N ALA A 203 -12.17 16.03 -4.10
CA ALA A 203 -13.20 16.34 -3.12
C ALA A 203 -12.61 16.71 -1.74
N HIS A 204 -11.37 16.28 -1.47
CA HIS A 204 -10.64 16.55 -0.22
C HIS A 204 -9.36 17.35 -0.45
N ALA A 205 -9.36 18.26 -1.46
CA ALA A 205 -8.17 18.98 -1.92
C ALA A 205 -7.42 19.74 -0.82
N GLU A 206 -8.13 20.41 0.08
CA GLU A 206 -7.50 21.14 1.19
C GLU A 206 -6.73 20.24 2.15
N ARG A 207 -7.17 18.99 2.28
CA ARG A 207 -6.53 18.01 3.16
C ARG A 207 -5.31 17.36 2.50
N PHE A 208 -5.32 17.23 1.17
CA PHE A 208 -4.27 16.54 0.40
C PHE A 208 -3.63 17.45 -0.67
N PRO A 209 -3.03 18.59 -0.27
CA PRO A 209 -2.41 19.51 -1.24
C PRO A 209 -1.32 18.83 -2.08
N GLY A 210 -0.59 17.85 -1.53
CA GLY A 210 0.43 17.10 -2.26
C GLY A 210 -0.10 16.31 -3.48
N PHE A 211 -1.42 16.12 -3.61
CA PHE A 211 -2.07 15.51 -4.77
C PHE A 211 -2.77 16.51 -5.67
N THR A 212 -3.17 17.66 -5.12
CA THR A 212 -4.15 18.58 -5.73
C THR A 212 -3.59 19.96 -6.04
N THR A 213 -2.33 20.21 -5.71
CA THR A 213 -1.58 21.43 -6.06
C THR A 213 -0.36 21.10 -6.91
N PRO A 214 0.19 22.06 -7.67
CA PRO A 214 1.39 21.86 -8.46
C PRO A 214 2.57 21.37 -7.63
N ASP A 215 3.21 20.28 -8.07
CA ASP A 215 4.40 19.70 -7.44
C ASP A 215 5.68 20.36 -7.99
N ASP A 216 6.36 21.14 -7.15
CA ASP A 216 7.60 21.82 -7.51
C ASP A 216 8.75 20.84 -7.84
N SER A 217 8.70 19.61 -7.28
CA SER A 217 9.72 18.58 -7.55
C SER A 217 9.51 17.85 -8.86
N TYR A 218 8.35 18.08 -9.53
CA TYR A 218 7.98 17.39 -10.77
C TYR A 218 7.27 18.31 -11.76
N HIS A 219 7.94 19.39 -12.14
CA HIS A 219 7.52 20.33 -13.22
C HIS A 219 6.12 20.93 -13.05
N GLY A 220 5.62 21.05 -11.81
CA GLY A 220 4.30 21.64 -11.52
C GLY A 220 3.12 20.73 -11.84
N ILE A 221 3.32 19.40 -11.90
CA ILE A 221 2.24 18.42 -12.09
C ILE A 221 1.27 18.46 -10.89
N VAL A 222 -0.03 18.44 -11.18
CA VAL A 222 -1.10 18.14 -10.21
C VAL A 222 -1.50 16.68 -10.41
N TYR A 223 -1.12 15.81 -9.49
CA TYR A 223 -1.27 14.35 -9.67
C TYR A 223 -2.73 13.93 -9.84
N ALA A 224 -3.64 14.46 -9.02
CA ALA A 224 -5.05 14.09 -9.08
C ALA A 224 -5.73 14.54 -10.39
N GLU A 225 -5.35 15.70 -10.95
CA GLU A 225 -5.86 16.16 -12.23
C GLU A 225 -5.29 15.34 -13.40
N ARG A 226 -3.97 15.09 -13.38
CA ARG A 226 -3.26 14.46 -14.48
C ARG A 226 -3.56 12.97 -14.59
N PHE A 227 -3.62 12.25 -13.46
CA PHE A 227 -3.72 10.79 -13.42
C PHE A 227 -5.06 10.27 -12.87
N GLY A 228 -5.95 11.18 -12.44
CA GLY A 228 -7.25 10.83 -11.88
C GLY A 228 -7.15 10.09 -10.54
N GLN A 229 -8.30 9.70 -10.01
CA GLN A 229 -8.39 8.97 -8.73
C GLN A 229 -7.58 7.67 -8.75
N GLY A 230 -7.69 6.89 -9.82
CA GLY A 230 -7.10 5.55 -9.92
C GLY A 230 -5.60 5.50 -10.22
N GLY A 231 -4.95 6.64 -10.51
CA GLY A 231 -3.54 6.69 -10.86
C GLY A 231 -2.70 7.63 -9.99
N ALA A 232 -3.32 8.60 -9.35
CA ALA A 232 -2.61 9.66 -8.64
C ALA A 232 -1.73 9.14 -7.50
N PHE A 233 -2.25 8.22 -6.68
CA PHE A 233 -1.55 7.73 -5.49
C PHE A 233 -0.26 6.97 -5.84
N ILE A 234 -0.36 5.99 -6.73
CA ILE A 234 0.79 5.16 -7.13
C ILE A 234 1.78 5.98 -7.96
N THR A 235 1.31 6.88 -8.83
CA THR A 235 2.20 7.73 -9.63
C THR A 235 3.01 8.67 -8.73
N LYS A 236 2.37 9.34 -7.76
CA LYS A 236 3.06 10.20 -6.79
C LYS A 236 4.07 9.41 -5.97
N ALA A 237 3.68 8.26 -5.42
CA ALA A 237 4.59 7.40 -4.66
C ALA A 237 5.81 6.96 -5.49
N THR A 238 5.62 6.66 -6.78
CA THR A 238 6.71 6.29 -7.69
C THR A 238 7.59 7.51 -8.03
N ALA A 239 6.98 8.63 -8.41
CA ALA A 239 7.68 9.82 -8.87
C ALA A 239 8.48 10.51 -7.75
N GLN A 240 8.00 10.46 -6.52
CA GLN A 240 8.66 11.06 -5.35
C GLN A 240 9.36 10.01 -4.50
N LEU A 241 8.62 9.12 -3.84
CA LEU A 241 9.19 8.24 -2.81
C LEU A 241 10.12 7.17 -3.39
N MET A 242 9.70 6.50 -4.46
CA MET A 242 10.56 5.50 -5.09
C MET A 242 11.79 6.14 -5.74
N ARG A 243 11.63 7.32 -6.34
CA ARG A 243 12.74 8.09 -6.91
C ARG A 243 13.78 8.47 -5.86
N ASP A 244 13.34 9.00 -4.71
CA ASP A 244 14.20 9.65 -3.73
C ASP A 244 14.70 8.69 -2.64
N PHE A 245 13.86 7.80 -2.14
CA PHE A 245 14.21 6.83 -1.09
C PHE A 245 14.66 5.47 -1.66
N GLY A 246 14.32 5.15 -2.89
CA GLY A 246 14.60 3.85 -3.49
C GLY A 246 13.60 2.79 -3.03
N SER A 247 14.03 1.80 -2.25
CA SER A 247 13.17 0.68 -1.77
C SER A 247 12.51 -0.13 -2.90
N ILE A 248 13.13 -0.17 -4.07
CA ILE A 248 12.67 -0.99 -5.17
C ILE A 248 12.83 -2.48 -4.86
N GLN A 249 11.87 -3.28 -5.25
CA GLN A 249 12.06 -4.73 -5.34
C GLN A 249 12.92 -5.07 -6.56
N SER A 250 13.93 -5.94 -6.39
CA SER A 250 14.73 -6.36 -7.54
C SER A 250 13.86 -7.11 -8.55
N PRO A 251 14.08 -6.94 -9.87
CA PRO A 251 13.32 -7.68 -10.89
C PRO A 251 13.44 -9.21 -10.75
N GLN A 252 14.54 -9.71 -10.17
CA GLN A 252 14.70 -11.13 -9.83
C GLN A 252 13.70 -11.56 -8.74
N ASN A 253 13.56 -10.78 -7.68
CA ASN A 253 12.60 -11.06 -6.63
C ASN A 253 11.15 -10.92 -7.13
N ALA A 254 10.88 -9.94 -8.00
CA ALA A 254 9.58 -9.81 -8.64
C ALA A 254 9.25 -11.04 -9.52
N PHE A 255 10.24 -11.60 -10.22
CA PHE A 255 10.05 -12.85 -10.97
C PHE A 255 9.74 -14.04 -10.04
N LEU A 256 10.46 -14.20 -8.93
CA LEU A 256 10.17 -15.24 -7.93
C LEU A 256 8.78 -15.07 -7.33
N LEU A 257 8.41 -13.85 -6.97
CA LEU A 257 7.06 -13.53 -6.50
C LEU A 257 5.99 -13.90 -7.53
N ASN A 258 6.23 -13.63 -8.83
CA ASN A 258 5.30 -14.03 -9.88
C ASN A 258 5.06 -15.55 -9.90
N LEU A 259 6.11 -16.36 -9.70
CA LEU A 259 5.96 -17.81 -9.60
C LEU A 259 5.12 -18.21 -8.37
N GLY A 260 5.31 -17.54 -7.24
CA GLY A 260 4.49 -17.73 -6.04
C GLY A 260 3.01 -17.42 -6.28
N LEU A 261 2.73 -16.32 -6.97
CA LEU A 261 1.35 -15.89 -7.29
C LEU A 261 0.60 -16.90 -8.18
N GLU A 262 1.29 -17.62 -9.07
CA GLU A 262 0.66 -18.64 -9.93
C GLU A 262 -0.02 -19.78 -9.14
N SER A 263 0.45 -20.08 -7.94
CA SER A 263 -0.10 -21.14 -7.09
C SER A 263 -0.90 -20.61 -5.88
N LEU A 264 -1.00 -19.30 -5.70
CA LEU A 264 -1.60 -18.68 -4.51
C LEU A 264 -3.03 -19.17 -4.28
N HIS A 265 -3.84 -19.21 -5.33
CA HIS A 265 -5.25 -19.60 -5.28
C HIS A 265 -5.50 -21.06 -4.86
N VAL A 266 -4.50 -21.95 -4.99
CA VAL A 266 -4.58 -23.34 -4.51
C VAL A 266 -3.93 -23.52 -3.16
N ARG A 267 -2.89 -22.70 -2.82
CA ARG A 267 -2.21 -22.80 -1.53
C ARG A 267 -3.03 -22.22 -0.38
N MET A 268 -3.72 -21.11 -0.60
CA MET A 268 -4.48 -20.43 0.46
C MET A 268 -5.63 -21.28 0.99
N PRO A 269 -6.53 -21.86 0.16
CA PRO A 269 -7.59 -22.77 0.64
C PRO A 269 -7.01 -23.98 1.37
N ARG A 270 -5.90 -24.56 0.89
CA ARG A 270 -5.28 -25.72 1.55
C ARG A 270 -4.68 -25.35 2.92
N SER A 271 -4.11 -24.17 3.07
CA SER A 271 -3.62 -23.67 4.35
C SER A 271 -4.76 -23.44 5.36
N GLU A 272 -5.91 -22.96 4.90
CA GLU A 272 -7.11 -22.78 5.69
C GLU A 272 -7.67 -24.12 6.19
N GLU A 273 -7.80 -25.12 5.31
CA GLU A 273 -8.22 -26.49 5.68
C GLU A 273 -7.33 -27.08 6.76
N HIS A 274 -6.02 -26.97 6.64
CA HIS A 274 -5.07 -27.49 7.62
C HIS A 274 -5.25 -26.84 9.00
N THR A 275 -5.49 -25.56 9.05
CA THR A 275 -5.77 -24.84 10.30
C THR A 275 -7.06 -25.34 10.95
N SER A 276 -8.11 -25.57 10.17
CA SER A 276 -9.38 -26.10 10.64
C SER A 276 -9.26 -27.51 11.21
N GLU A 277 -8.48 -28.38 10.57
CA GLU A 277 -8.18 -29.73 11.05
C GLU A 277 -7.46 -29.74 12.40
N LEU A 278 -6.47 -28.84 12.59
CA LEU A 278 -5.74 -28.72 13.85
C LEU A 278 -6.60 -28.19 15.01
N GLN A 279 -7.66 -27.45 14.73
CA GLN A 279 -8.60 -26.94 15.72
C GLN A 279 -9.76 -27.90 16.03
N SER A 280 -9.84 -29.03 15.33
CA SER A 280 -10.89 -30.03 15.56
C SER A 280 -10.67 -30.77 16.89
N PRO A 281 -11.68 -30.81 17.80
CA PRO A 281 -11.58 -31.49 19.09
C PRO A 281 -11.28 -32.99 18.99
N SER A 282 -11.38 -33.58 17.81
CA SER A 282 -11.12 -35.00 17.58
C SER A 282 -9.63 -35.39 17.51
N LEU A 283 -8.71 -34.38 17.64
CA LEU A 283 -7.26 -34.58 17.61
C LEU A 283 -6.58 -34.31 18.96
N ILE A 284 -7.36 -34.11 20.05
CA ILE A 284 -6.82 -33.97 21.43
C ILE A 284 -7.14 -35.22 22.22
#